data_7c49f08ed28cc65a9fd7159dce5456da
#
_entry.id   7c49f08ed28cc65a9fd7159dce5456da
#
_cell.length_a   1.000
_cell.length_b   1.000
_cell.length_c   1.000
_cell.angle_alpha   90.00
_cell.angle_beta   90.00
_cell.angle_gamma   90.00
#
_symmetry.space_group_name_H-M   'P 1'
#
loop_
_entity.id
_entity.type
_entity.pdbx_description
1 polymer ?
#
loop_
_entity_poly.entity_id
_entity_poly.type
_entity_poly.pdbx_seq_one_letter_code
_entity_poly.pdbx_strand_id
1 'polypeptide(L)'
;MKKFFTLVFISFCLINHIFAQDSNERESFDLVLAVDEEQYFSAKIDKSQYVIMDKILQIFPGEKVYIEADVLNYNLINLKKVDSVTNPEKTMIIEFKQVCEEKTHKYMMLYIENPYTKKLHYSVNICLLKYGKWISTDVYDVEAGKSNYEMWPDLISSILLDSFSLID
;
A
#
# COMPACT_ATOMS: atom_id res chain seq x y z
N MET A 1 -67.45 16.28 27.05
CA MET A 1 -66.80 15.22 26.30
C MET A 1 -65.46 15.74 25.77
N LYS A 2 -64.35 15.45 26.43
CA LYS A 2 -62.99 15.84 26.02
C LYS A 2 -62.39 14.69 25.20
N LYS A 3 -62.09 14.98 23.92
CA LYS A 3 -61.40 14.01 23.05
C LYS A 3 -59.89 14.14 23.30
N PHE A 4 -59.30 13.04 23.80
CA PHE A 4 -57.85 12.88 23.92
C PHE A 4 -57.32 12.50 22.55
N PHE A 5 -56.41 13.34 21.99
CA PHE A 5 -55.66 13.07 20.77
C PHE A 5 -54.33 12.46 21.18
N THR A 6 -54.18 11.14 21.00
CA THR A 6 -52.90 10.45 21.28
C THR A 6 -52.00 10.60 20.03
N LEU A 7 -50.93 11.40 20.16
CA LEU A 7 -49.91 11.58 19.15
C LEU A 7 -48.92 10.42 19.26
N VAL A 8 -48.95 9.49 18.31
CA VAL A 8 -47.98 8.44 18.20
C VAL A 8 -46.73 8.95 17.49
N PHE A 9 -45.64 9.14 18.21
CA PHE A 9 -44.37 9.54 17.68
C PHE A 9 -43.66 8.26 17.16
N ILE A 10 -43.69 8.02 15.82
CA ILE A 10 -42.93 6.97 15.19
C ILE A 10 -41.50 7.49 15.03
N SER A 11 -40.61 7.09 15.96
CA SER A 11 -39.18 7.32 15.83
C SER A 11 -38.64 6.40 14.72
N PHE A 12 -38.39 6.99 13.56
CA PHE A 12 -37.72 6.33 12.43
C PHE A 12 -36.21 6.29 12.75
N CYS A 13 -35.73 5.20 13.38
CA CYS A 13 -34.31 4.94 13.51
C CYS A 13 -33.74 4.71 12.11
N LEU A 14 -33.13 5.74 11.54
CA LEU A 14 -32.26 5.64 10.39
C LEU A 14 -31.02 4.82 10.81
N ILE A 15 -31.08 3.52 10.57
CA ILE A 15 -29.88 2.65 10.66
C ILE A 15 -28.99 3.04 9.49
N ASN A 16 -28.05 3.94 9.74
CA ASN A 16 -26.96 4.17 8.82
C ASN A 16 -26.12 2.88 8.83
N HIS A 17 -26.30 2.04 7.83
CA HIS A 17 -25.34 0.99 7.53
C HIS A 17 -24.08 1.70 7.05
N ILE A 18 -23.14 1.97 7.96
CA ILE A 18 -21.76 2.30 7.60
C ILE A 18 -21.22 1.00 7.02
N PHE A 19 -21.23 0.90 5.69
CA PHE A 19 -20.42 -0.09 5.02
C PHE A 19 -18.97 0.28 5.36
N ALA A 20 -18.34 -0.48 6.25
CA ALA A 20 -16.91 -0.38 6.44
C ALA A 20 -16.29 -0.72 5.08
N GLN A 21 -15.70 0.28 4.43
CA GLN A 21 -14.93 0.07 3.21
C GLN A 21 -13.80 -0.89 3.56
N ASP A 22 -13.64 -1.95 2.77
CA ASP A 22 -12.54 -2.90 2.99
C ASP A 22 -11.23 -2.13 2.82
N SER A 23 -10.48 -1.96 3.90
CA SER A 23 -9.22 -1.21 3.89
C SER A 23 -8.19 -1.80 2.91
N ASN A 24 -8.35 -3.08 2.53
CA ASN A 24 -7.50 -3.74 1.55
C ASN A 24 -7.85 -3.39 0.10
N GLU A 25 -8.96 -2.70 -0.15
CA GLU A 25 -9.42 -2.39 -1.49
C GLU A 25 -8.91 -1.02 -1.96
N ARG A 26 -8.30 -0.98 -3.15
CA ARG A 26 -7.88 0.24 -3.84
C ARG A 26 -8.98 0.65 -4.82
N GLU A 27 -9.40 1.89 -4.79
CA GLU A 27 -10.27 2.45 -5.82
C GLU A 27 -9.51 2.63 -7.16
N SER A 28 -10.24 2.69 -8.26
CA SER A 28 -9.64 2.98 -9.56
C SER A 28 -9.06 4.39 -9.61
N PHE A 29 -7.91 4.55 -10.25
CA PHE A 29 -7.24 5.84 -10.40
C PHE A 29 -6.46 5.93 -11.70
N ASP A 30 -6.08 7.14 -12.09
CA ASP A 30 -5.19 7.37 -13.23
C ASP A 30 -3.74 7.47 -12.74
N LEU A 31 -2.91 6.49 -13.12
CA LEU A 31 -1.47 6.55 -12.89
C LEU A 31 -0.83 7.45 -13.94
N VAL A 32 -0.16 8.51 -13.49
CA VAL A 32 0.57 9.42 -14.37
C VAL A 32 2.02 9.46 -13.93
N LEU A 33 2.95 9.15 -14.84
CA LEU A 33 4.40 9.20 -14.59
C LEU A 33 5.06 10.15 -15.58
N ALA A 34 5.89 11.05 -15.09
CA ALA A 34 6.71 11.90 -15.93
C ALA A 34 7.81 11.07 -16.61
N VAL A 35 8.01 11.28 -17.89
CA VAL A 35 9.14 10.73 -18.64
C VAL A 35 10.20 11.81 -18.79
N ASP A 36 9.81 12.94 -19.37
CA ASP A 36 10.59 14.16 -19.50
C ASP A 36 9.70 15.40 -19.36
N GLU A 37 10.19 16.58 -19.70
CA GLU A 37 9.47 17.84 -19.56
C GLU A 37 8.15 17.90 -20.36
N GLU A 38 8.06 17.17 -21.46
CA GLU A 38 6.94 17.20 -22.39
C GLU A 38 6.12 15.90 -22.41
N GLN A 39 6.71 14.77 -21.99
CA GLN A 39 6.15 13.44 -22.13
C GLN A 39 5.76 12.84 -20.77
N TYR A 40 4.58 12.26 -20.74
CA TYR A 40 4.02 11.54 -19.60
C TYR A 40 3.50 10.18 -20.04
N PHE A 41 3.76 9.17 -19.22
CA PHE A 41 3.00 7.92 -19.29
C PHE A 41 1.71 8.09 -18.51
N SER A 42 0.60 7.61 -19.06
CA SER A 42 -0.68 7.55 -18.36
C SER A 42 -1.36 6.21 -18.57
N ALA A 43 -1.86 5.62 -17.49
CA ALA A 43 -2.64 4.39 -17.54
C ALA A 43 -3.75 4.43 -16.47
N LYS A 44 -4.92 3.93 -16.83
CA LYS A 44 -5.99 3.72 -15.86
C LYS A 44 -5.71 2.44 -15.09
N ILE A 45 -5.66 2.54 -13.78
CA ILE A 45 -5.57 1.41 -12.87
C ILE A 45 -6.98 1.11 -12.36
N ASP A 46 -7.44 -0.10 -12.61
CA ASP A 46 -8.74 -0.56 -12.14
C ASP A 46 -8.74 -0.81 -10.63
N LYS A 47 -9.94 -0.80 -10.06
CA LYS A 47 -10.17 -1.19 -8.68
C LYS A 47 -9.55 -2.56 -8.39
N SER A 48 -8.76 -2.67 -7.32
CA SER A 48 -7.99 -3.86 -7.00
C SER A 48 -7.64 -3.93 -5.52
N GLN A 49 -7.11 -5.06 -5.08
CA GLN A 49 -6.61 -5.22 -3.72
C GLN A 49 -5.16 -4.74 -3.60
N TYR A 50 -4.81 -4.18 -2.43
CA TYR A 50 -3.42 -3.92 -2.06
C TYR A 50 -2.68 -5.21 -1.73
N VAL A 51 -3.30 -6.07 -0.92
CA VAL A 51 -2.75 -7.35 -0.50
C VAL A 51 -3.44 -8.49 -1.23
N ILE A 52 -2.68 -9.29 -1.94
CA ILE A 52 -3.12 -10.41 -2.77
C ILE A 52 -2.77 -11.70 -2.03
N MET A 53 -3.76 -12.59 -1.86
CA MET A 53 -3.59 -13.91 -1.19
C MET A 53 -2.94 -13.80 0.20
N ASP A 54 -3.17 -12.70 0.92
CA ASP A 54 -2.65 -12.41 2.25
C ASP A 54 -1.10 -12.46 2.38
N LYS A 55 -0.38 -12.36 1.25
CA LYS A 55 1.08 -12.55 1.20
C LYS A 55 1.83 -11.58 0.30
N ILE A 56 1.18 -11.07 -0.73
CA ILE A 56 1.82 -10.24 -1.76
C ILE A 56 1.22 -8.85 -1.65
N LEU A 57 2.05 -7.86 -1.39
CA LEU A 57 1.66 -6.45 -1.43
C LEU A 57 1.96 -5.88 -2.81
N GLN A 58 0.93 -5.38 -3.50
CA GLN A 58 1.10 -4.61 -4.73
C GLN A 58 0.93 -3.12 -4.43
N ILE A 59 1.88 -2.30 -4.85
CA ILE A 59 1.78 -0.84 -4.76
C ILE A 59 2.20 -0.17 -6.07
N PHE A 60 1.59 0.99 -6.31
CA PHE A 60 1.83 1.84 -7.47
C PHE A 60 2.54 3.13 -7.05
N PRO A 61 3.22 3.83 -7.97
CA PRO A 61 3.83 5.12 -7.68
C PRO A 61 2.81 6.14 -7.15
N GLY A 62 3.17 6.79 -6.04
CA GLY A 62 2.31 7.74 -5.33
C GLY A 62 1.57 7.14 -4.13
N GLU A 63 1.63 5.83 -3.93
CA GLU A 63 0.98 5.18 -2.79
C GLU A 63 1.88 5.10 -1.56
N LYS A 64 1.26 5.35 -0.41
CA LYS A 64 1.79 5.07 0.93
C LYS A 64 0.79 4.21 1.67
N VAL A 65 1.25 3.08 2.17
CA VAL A 65 0.40 2.09 2.85
C VAL A 65 0.96 1.71 4.21
N TYR A 66 0.07 1.30 5.09
CA TYR A 66 0.37 0.77 6.42
C TYR A 66 -0.02 -0.69 6.44
N ILE A 67 0.93 -1.57 6.72
CA ILE A 67 0.74 -3.02 6.65
C ILE A 67 1.04 -3.64 8.00
N GLU A 68 0.07 -4.36 8.55
CA GLU A 68 0.24 -5.25 9.67
C GLU A 68 0.31 -6.70 9.19
N ALA A 69 1.01 -7.55 9.95
CA ALA A 69 1.10 -8.98 9.68
C ALA A 69 1.16 -9.78 10.97
N ASP A 70 0.77 -11.04 10.89
CA ASP A 70 1.02 -12.01 11.94
C ASP A 70 2.42 -12.60 11.76
N VAL A 71 3.10 -12.88 12.87
CA VAL A 71 4.43 -13.51 12.84
C VAL A 71 4.30 -14.98 13.23
N LEU A 72 4.62 -15.88 12.29
CA LEU A 72 4.64 -17.31 12.51
C LEU A 72 5.99 -17.91 12.08
N ASN A 73 6.75 -18.45 13.02
CA ASN A 73 8.08 -19.03 12.74
C ASN A 73 8.98 -18.07 11.94
N TYR A 74 9.03 -16.81 12.38
CA TYR A 74 9.74 -15.70 11.73
C TYR A 74 9.20 -15.27 10.35
N ASN A 75 8.20 -15.93 9.78
CA ASN A 75 7.56 -15.47 8.55
C ASN A 75 6.41 -14.51 8.89
N LEU A 76 6.26 -13.47 8.11
CA LEU A 76 5.12 -12.58 8.17
C LEU A 76 4.03 -13.17 7.26
N ILE A 77 2.90 -13.45 7.86
CA ILE A 77 1.72 -14.04 7.20
C ILE A 77 0.49 -13.18 7.47
N ASN A 78 -0.59 -13.43 6.73
CA ASN A 78 -1.85 -12.70 6.89
C ASN A 78 -1.65 -11.18 6.81
N LEU A 79 -0.92 -10.73 5.79
CA LEU A 79 -0.71 -9.31 5.58
C LEU A 79 -2.06 -8.59 5.46
N LYS A 80 -2.17 -7.48 6.14
CA LYS A 80 -3.39 -6.67 6.14
C LYS A 80 -3.04 -5.19 6.04
N LYS A 81 -3.65 -4.51 5.06
CA LYS A 81 -3.61 -3.05 5.01
C LYS A 81 -4.48 -2.48 6.12
N VAL A 82 -3.96 -1.49 6.84
CA VAL A 82 -4.68 -0.69 7.83
C VAL A 82 -4.68 0.78 7.43
N ASP A 83 -5.60 1.56 7.98
CA ASP A 83 -5.75 2.97 7.56
C ASP A 83 -4.78 3.93 8.25
N SER A 84 -4.23 3.50 9.40
CA SER A 84 -3.27 4.29 10.16
C SER A 84 -2.43 3.41 11.08
N VAL A 85 -1.35 3.98 11.61
CA VAL A 85 -0.49 3.31 12.60
C VAL A 85 -1.17 3.34 13.97
N THR A 86 -1.91 2.28 14.30
CA THR A 86 -2.50 2.08 15.62
C THR A 86 -1.63 1.20 16.52
N ASN A 87 -0.83 0.32 15.92
CA ASN A 87 0.10 -0.59 16.58
C ASN A 87 1.53 -0.33 16.06
N PRO A 88 2.26 0.66 16.60
CA PRO A 88 3.57 1.07 16.06
C PRO A 88 4.59 -0.06 15.99
N GLU A 89 4.51 -1.05 16.90
CA GLU A 89 5.42 -2.20 16.95
C GLU A 89 5.11 -3.30 15.93
N LYS A 90 4.03 -3.18 15.16
CA LYS A 90 3.58 -4.16 14.16
C LYS A 90 3.33 -3.59 12.78
N THR A 91 3.20 -2.26 12.68
CA THR A 91 2.78 -1.62 11.45
C THR A 91 3.98 -1.19 10.62
N MET A 92 4.24 -1.92 9.53
CA MET A 92 5.19 -1.49 8.51
C MET A 92 4.63 -0.28 7.75
N ILE A 93 5.48 0.70 7.47
CA ILE A 93 5.15 1.84 6.60
C ILE A 93 5.89 1.63 5.28
N ILE A 94 5.14 1.61 4.17
CA ILE A 94 5.70 1.36 2.85
C ILE A 94 5.20 2.45 1.91
N GLU A 95 6.12 3.14 1.23
CA GLU A 95 5.81 4.20 0.27
C GLU A 95 6.57 3.96 -1.04
N PHE A 96 5.88 4.04 -2.16
CA PHE A 96 6.49 3.95 -3.47
C PHE A 96 6.17 5.20 -4.29
N LYS A 97 7.18 5.86 -4.80
CA LYS A 97 6.99 7.11 -5.55
C LYS A 97 8.00 7.33 -6.65
N GLN A 98 7.59 8.14 -7.61
CA GLN A 98 8.48 8.72 -8.60
C GLN A 98 9.15 9.99 -8.03
N VAL A 99 10.43 10.13 -8.24
CA VAL A 99 11.18 11.36 -7.97
C VAL A 99 11.52 12.02 -9.29
N CYS A 100 11.11 13.27 -9.42
CA CYS A 100 11.36 14.10 -10.61
C CYS A 100 12.18 15.34 -10.25
N GLU A 101 12.90 15.86 -11.22
CA GLU A 101 13.53 17.17 -11.19
C GLU A 101 13.04 17.93 -12.42
N GLU A 102 12.50 19.12 -12.24
CA GLU A 102 11.96 19.95 -13.35
C GLU A 102 11.02 19.18 -14.29
N LYS A 103 10.14 18.33 -13.74
CA LYS A 103 9.21 17.43 -14.44
C LYS A 103 9.86 16.25 -15.18
N THR A 104 11.16 16.09 -15.15
CA THR A 104 11.85 14.96 -15.74
C THR A 104 12.07 13.87 -14.72
N HIS A 105 11.78 12.62 -15.11
CA HIS A 105 12.05 11.45 -14.28
C HIS A 105 13.53 11.37 -13.88
N LYS A 106 13.79 11.11 -12.60
CA LYS A 106 15.13 10.85 -12.09
C LYS A 106 15.28 9.40 -11.63
N TYR A 107 14.40 8.97 -10.75
CA TYR A 107 14.35 7.58 -10.25
C TYR A 107 13.00 7.27 -9.60
N MET A 108 12.75 5.99 -9.45
CA MET A 108 11.68 5.48 -8.59
C MET A 108 12.26 5.17 -7.22
N MET A 109 11.51 5.43 -6.16
CA MET A 109 11.95 5.22 -4.78
C MET A 109 10.93 4.42 -3.99
N LEU A 110 11.38 3.32 -3.39
CA LEU A 110 10.67 2.59 -2.36
C LEU A 110 11.23 3.00 -0.99
N TYR A 111 10.36 3.37 -0.08
CA TYR A 111 10.65 3.51 1.36
C TYR A 111 9.97 2.38 2.10
N ILE A 112 10.67 1.77 3.02
CA ILE A 112 10.11 0.77 3.92
C ILE A 112 10.64 0.97 5.34
N GLU A 113 9.73 0.95 6.33
CA GLU A 113 10.04 1.03 7.75
C GLU A 113 9.73 -0.29 8.42
N ASN A 114 10.71 -0.82 9.13
CA ASN A 114 10.63 -2.06 9.89
C ASN A 114 10.28 -1.76 11.36
N PRO A 115 9.06 -2.07 11.82
CA PRO A 115 8.67 -1.86 13.22
C PRO A 115 9.19 -2.95 14.16
N TYR A 116 9.67 -4.06 13.62
CA TYR A 116 10.04 -5.24 14.40
C TYR A 116 11.40 -5.10 15.08
N THR A 117 11.63 -5.94 16.10
CA THR A 117 12.89 -6.01 16.86
C THR A 117 13.95 -6.89 16.18
N LYS A 118 13.65 -7.44 15.01
CA LYS A 118 14.54 -8.22 14.15
C LYS A 118 14.63 -7.57 12.78
N LYS A 119 15.66 -7.92 12.03
CA LYS A 119 15.84 -7.48 10.65
C LYS A 119 14.71 -8.02 9.77
N LEU A 120 14.15 -7.16 8.92
CA LEU A 120 13.09 -7.50 7.98
C LEU A 120 13.70 -7.84 6.63
N HIS A 121 13.52 -9.08 6.20
CA HIS A 121 13.79 -9.54 4.85
C HIS A 121 12.52 -9.51 4.01
N TYR A 122 12.64 -9.20 2.73
CA TYR A 122 11.55 -9.21 1.76
C TYR A 122 12.10 -9.34 0.33
N SER A 123 11.25 -9.74 -0.61
CA SER A 123 11.57 -9.80 -2.04
C SER A 123 10.80 -8.74 -2.80
N VAL A 124 11.38 -8.23 -3.89
CA VAL A 124 10.74 -7.22 -4.75
C VAL A 124 10.76 -7.66 -6.21
N ASN A 125 9.59 -7.59 -6.84
CA ASN A 125 9.44 -7.67 -8.28
C ASN A 125 8.96 -6.30 -8.79
N ILE A 126 9.63 -5.77 -9.81
CA ILE A 126 9.30 -4.48 -10.43
C ILE A 126 8.74 -4.66 -11.82
N CYS A 127 7.70 -3.91 -12.18
CA CYS A 127 7.15 -3.88 -13.52
C CYS A 127 7.78 -2.73 -14.30
N LEU A 128 8.78 -3.04 -15.12
CA LEU A 128 9.45 -2.04 -15.95
C LEU A 128 8.53 -1.54 -17.05
N LEU A 129 8.27 -0.23 -17.06
CA LEU A 129 7.37 0.39 -18.02
C LEU A 129 7.81 0.17 -19.45
N LYS A 130 9.11 0.31 -19.73
CA LYS A 130 9.69 0.15 -21.08
C LYS A 130 9.41 -1.20 -21.71
N TYR A 131 9.33 -2.25 -20.91
CA TYR A 131 9.20 -3.62 -21.41
C TYR A 131 7.85 -4.26 -21.10
N GLY A 132 7.05 -3.66 -20.22
CA GLY A 132 5.80 -4.25 -19.72
C GLY A 132 6.02 -5.62 -19.05
N LYS A 133 7.19 -5.82 -18.42
CA LYS A 133 7.60 -7.10 -17.84
C LYS A 133 7.94 -6.95 -16.37
N TRP A 134 7.60 -7.98 -15.61
CA TRP A 134 8.03 -8.16 -14.24
C TRP A 134 9.42 -8.75 -14.20
N ILE A 135 10.28 -8.18 -13.39
CA ILE A 135 11.61 -8.69 -13.08
C ILE A 135 11.85 -8.65 -11.58
N SER A 136 12.54 -9.66 -11.06
CA SER A 136 13.03 -9.63 -9.69
C SER A 136 14.23 -8.71 -9.58
N THR A 137 14.36 -8.00 -8.48
CA THR A 137 15.50 -7.13 -8.19
C THR A 137 16.00 -7.39 -6.79
N ASP A 138 17.31 -7.30 -6.60
CA ASP A 138 17.92 -7.40 -5.28
C ASP A 138 17.60 -6.12 -4.49
N VAL A 139 17.31 -6.30 -3.21
CA VAL A 139 17.04 -5.23 -2.24
C VAL A 139 17.76 -5.56 -0.94
N TYR A 140 17.99 -4.53 -0.12
CA TYR A 140 18.60 -4.73 1.19
C TYR A 140 17.56 -5.01 2.25
N ASP A 141 17.90 -5.90 3.19
CA ASP A 141 17.12 -6.10 4.40
C ASP A 141 17.06 -4.81 5.23
N VAL A 142 15.95 -4.61 5.93
CA VAL A 142 15.77 -3.45 6.81
C VAL A 142 16.12 -3.82 8.24
N GLU A 143 17.12 -3.16 8.80
CA GLU A 143 17.53 -3.36 10.19
C GLU A 143 16.38 -3.13 11.19
N ALA A 144 16.45 -3.80 12.34
CA ALA A 144 15.45 -3.72 13.40
C ALA A 144 15.16 -2.27 13.82
N GLY A 145 13.90 -1.86 13.77
CA GLY A 145 13.46 -0.51 14.13
C GLY A 145 14.03 0.60 13.25
N LYS A 146 14.45 0.28 12.02
CA LYS A 146 15.02 1.23 11.05
C LYS A 146 14.16 1.30 9.80
N SER A 147 14.55 2.21 8.92
CA SER A 147 13.99 2.32 7.57
C SER A 147 15.09 2.19 6.51
N ASN A 148 14.67 1.81 5.31
CA ASN A 148 15.53 1.72 4.14
C ASN A 148 14.88 2.40 2.94
N TYR A 149 15.74 2.78 1.97
CA TYR A 149 15.35 3.34 0.68
C TYR A 149 15.99 2.52 -0.43
N GLU A 150 15.15 2.01 -1.34
CA GLU A 150 15.60 1.42 -2.60
C GLU A 150 15.29 2.39 -3.73
N MET A 151 16.22 2.48 -4.68
CA MET A 151 16.10 3.43 -5.80
C MET A 151 16.45 2.76 -7.12
N TRP A 152 15.61 2.97 -8.13
CA TRP A 152 15.81 2.45 -9.48
C TRP A 152 15.75 3.59 -10.50
N PRO A 153 16.70 3.67 -11.44
CA PRO A 153 16.72 4.72 -12.46
C PRO A 153 15.66 4.55 -13.53
N ASP A 154 15.10 3.34 -13.66
CA ASP A 154 14.08 3.03 -14.67
C ASP A 154 12.68 3.44 -14.22
N LEU A 155 11.80 3.77 -15.18
CA LEU A 155 10.37 3.96 -14.92
C LEU A 155 9.70 2.62 -14.59
N ILE A 156 9.11 2.56 -13.40
CA ILE A 156 8.42 1.38 -12.88
C ILE A 156 6.95 1.72 -12.68
N SER A 157 6.06 0.97 -13.31
CA SER A 157 4.62 1.20 -13.22
C SER A 157 3.98 0.62 -11.97
N SER A 158 4.55 -0.42 -11.38
CA SER A 158 4.08 -1.08 -10.15
C SER A 158 5.17 -1.95 -9.56
N ILE A 159 5.10 -2.21 -8.26
CA ILE A 159 5.96 -3.18 -7.58
C ILE A 159 5.12 -4.20 -6.81
N LEU A 160 5.67 -5.42 -6.68
CA LEU A 160 5.18 -6.47 -5.80
C LEU A 160 6.22 -6.72 -4.73
N LEU A 161 5.79 -6.71 -3.48
CA LEU A 161 6.62 -7.10 -2.35
C LEU A 161 6.04 -8.40 -1.77
N ASP A 162 6.90 -9.37 -1.53
CA ASP A 162 6.51 -10.67 -0.97
C ASP A 162 7.62 -11.26 -0.08
N SER A 163 7.42 -12.51 0.35
CA SER A 163 8.41 -13.29 1.12
C SER A 163 8.91 -12.59 2.39
N PHE A 164 8.04 -11.80 3.02
CA PHE A 164 8.39 -11.09 4.24
C PHE A 164 8.75 -12.05 5.37
N SER A 165 9.92 -11.87 5.97
CA SER A 165 10.37 -12.65 7.11
C SER A 165 11.29 -11.85 8.03
N LEU A 166 11.38 -12.29 9.29
CA LEU A 166 12.29 -11.73 10.28
C LEU A 166 13.54 -12.61 10.36
N ILE A 167 14.69 -11.99 10.25
CA ILE A 167 15.99 -12.68 10.32
C ILE A 167 16.88 -12.08 11.40
N ASP A 168 17.95 -12.77 11.81
CA ASP A 168 18.90 -12.30 12.81
C ASP A 168 19.91 -11.30 12.24
#